data_fbeb06d50b8b4baa913f5c4b44094bdd
#
_entry.id   fbeb06d50b8b4baa913f5c4b44094bdd
#
_cell.length_a   1.000
_cell.length_b   1.000
_cell.length_c   1.000
_cell.angle_alpha   90.00
_cell.angle_beta   90.00
_cell.angle_gamma   90.00
#
_symmetry.space_group_name_H-M   'P 1'
#
loop_
_entity.id
_entity.type
_entity.pdbx_description
1 polymer ?
#
loop_
_entity_poly.entity_id
_entity_poly.type
_entity_poly.pdbx_seq_one_letter_code
_entity_poly.pdbx_strand_id
1 'polypeptide(L)'
;MCKRSSNVVKCGVKYQQKKEKTMMQNANYYQMMERQIAEFDSENTQCGRKKLLLHCCCAPCSSHCLSVLAEHFDITAYFYNPNITDYDEYIKRFRELDRFVHEVYVEGVDVELAEHEPQVFLDMAKGREDLPERGLRCYDCYKLRLEKSAIHAKKNEYDVFTTTLSISPHKNADWLNEIGAEMSRKYDIDYLFSDFKKKNGYKHSIELSKEYGLYRQNFCGCEFSRRAAELRDEKINKNIE
;
A
#
# COMPACT_ATOMS: atom_id res chain seq x y z
N MET A 1 5.04 -35.02 -37.41
CA MET A 1 5.68 -34.15 -36.42
C MET A 1 5.37 -32.70 -36.75
N CYS A 2 4.36 -32.12 -36.09
CA CYS A 2 3.88 -30.77 -36.38
C CYS A 2 4.53 -29.79 -35.39
N LYS A 3 5.42 -28.94 -35.87
CA LYS A 3 6.01 -27.83 -35.09
C LYS A 3 4.93 -26.76 -34.89
N ARG A 4 4.23 -26.78 -33.76
CA ARG A 4 3.35 -25.66 -33.34
C ARG A 4 4.21 -24.50 -32.88
N SER A 5 4.06 -23.40 -33.58
CA SER A 5 4.87 -22.21 -33.54
C SER A 5 4.76 -21.46 -32.19
N SER A 6 5.93 -21.12 -31.63
CA SER A 6 6.13 -20.27 -30.45
C SER A 6 5.59 -18.83 -30.58
N ASN A 7 5.10 -18.45 -31.76
CA ASN A 7 4.60 -17.09 -32.03
C ASN A 7 3.13 -16.86 -31.62
N VAL A 8 2.29 -17.90 -31.54
CA VAL A 8 0.88 -17.77 -31.17
C VAL A 8 0.74 -17.47 -29.66
N VAL A 9 1.59 -18.09 -28.84
CA VAL A 9 1.59 -17.86 -27.38
C VAL A 9 2.02 -16.42 -27.05
N LYS A 10 3.05 -15.89 -27.71
CA LYS A 10 3.52 -14.49 -27.51
C LYS A 10 2.50 -13.44 -27.96
N CYS A 11 1.68 -13.73 -28.97
CA CYS A 11 0.62 -12.82 -29.45
C CYS A 11 -0.57 -12.78 -28.46
N GLY A 12 -0.96 -13.91 -27.90
CA GLY A 12 -2.04 -14.02 -26.90
C GLY A 12 -1.72 -13.27 -25.60
N VAL A 13 -0.50 -13.41 -25.09
CA VAL A 13 -0.03 -12.72 -23.88
C VAL A 13 -0.01 -11.20 -24.08
N LYS A 14 0.50 -10.71 -25.22
CA LYS A 14 0.50 -9.26 -25.52
C LYS A 14 -0.90 -8.69 -25.71
N TYR A 15 -1.83 -9.45 -26.27
CA TYR A 15 -3.23 -9.02 -26.45
C TYR A 15 -3.98 -8.97 -25.11
N GLN A 16 -3.78 -9.93 -24.24
CA GLN A 16 -4.32 -9.92 -22.86
C GLN A 16 -3.75 -8.75 -22.06
N GLN A 17 -2.44 -8.55 -22.06
CA GLN A 17 -1.79 -7.41 -21.39
C GLN A 17 -2.31 -6.05 -21.88
N LYS A 18 -2.56 -5.90 -23.18
CA LYS A 18 -3.11 -4.67 -23.77
C LYS A 18 -4.57 -4.46 -23.37
N LYS A 19 -5.37 -5.53 -23.28
CA LYS A 19 -6.78 -5.49 -22.86
C LYS A 19 -6.90 -5.17 -21.36
N GLU A 20 -6.05 -5.75 -20.52
CA GLU A 20 -5.94 -5.45 -19.10
C GLU A 20 -5.49 -4.00 -18.86
N LYS A 21 -4.49 -3.52 -19.60
CA LYS A 21 -4.03 -2.13 -19.51
C LYS A 21 -5.11 -1.13 -19.92
N THR A 22 -5.95 -1.47 -20.91
CA THR A 22 -7.11 -0.66 -21.33
C THR A 22 -8.25 -0.72 -20.31
N MET A 23 -8.45 -1.86 -19.63
CA MET A 23 -9.44 -1.99 -18.56
C MET A 23 -9.03 -1.23 -17.29
N MET A 24 -7.72 -1.08 -17.04
CA MET A 24 -7.20 -0.30 -15.89
C MET A 24 -7.27 1.22 -16.13
N GLN A 25 -7.28 1.68 -17.38
CA GLN A 25 -7.54 3.08 -17.71
C GLN A 25 -9.03 3.40 -17.48
N ASN A 26 -9.34 4.10 -16.39
CA ASN A 26 -10.67 4.40 -15.84
C ASN A 26 -11.28 3.31 -14.94
N ALA A 27 -10.49 2.39 -14.41
CA ALA A 27 -10.97 1.39 -13.46
C ALA A 27 -11.44 2.07 -12.15
N ASN A 28 -12.63 1.70 -11.70
CA ASN A 28 -13.09 2.06 -10.37
C ASN A 28 -12.55 1.04 -9.36
N TYR A 29 -11.33 1.27 -8.86
CA TYR A 29 -10.67 0.34 -7.93
C TYR A 29 -11.43 0.16 -6.61
N TYR A 30 -12.24 1.12 -6.21
CA TYR A 30 -13.10 0.96 -5.06
C TYR A 30 -14.21 -0.09 -5.33
N GLN A 31 -14.85 -0.04 -6.49
CA GLN A 31 -15.84 -1.07 -6.87
C GLN A 31 -15.19 -2.43 -7.12
N MET A 32 -13.95 -2.46 -7.63
CA MET A 32 -13.21 -3.73 -7.77
C MET A 32 -12.93 -4.34 -6.39
N MET A 33 -12.53 -3.53 -5.41
CA MET A 33 -12.36 -3.96 -4.03
C MET A 33 -13.64 -4.57 -3.45
N GLU A 34 -14.77 -3.86 -3.57
CA GLU A 34 -16.06 -4.32 -3.06
C GLU A 34 -16.46 -5.68 -3.66
N ARG A 35 -16.22 -5.91 -4.96
CA ARG A 35 -16.49 -7.18 -5.63
C ARG A 35 -15.58 -8.30 -5.15
N GLN A 36 -14.26 -8.05 -5.07
CA GLN A 36 -13.31 -9.04 -4.58
C GLN A 36 -13.60 -9.44 -3.12
N ILE A 37 -13.95 -8.48 -2.26
CA ILE A 37 -14.36 -8.77 -0.88
C ILE A 37 -15.59 -9.67 -0.86
N ALA A 38 -16.63 -9.36 -1.65
CA ALA A 38 -17.83 -10.17 -1.73
C ALA A 38 -17.55 -11.60 -2.27
N GLU A 39 -16.62 -11.75 -3.22
CA GLU A 39 -16.15 -13.04 -3.72
C GLU A 39 -15.46 -13.83 -2.59
N PHE A 40 -14.52 -13.22 -1.88
CA PHE A 40 -13.83 -13.85 -0.75
C PHE A 40 -14.77 -14.20 0.39
N ASP A 41 -15.73 -13.35 0.74
CA ASP A 41 -16.73 -13.65 1.76
C ASP A 41 -17.61 -14.87 1.38
N SER A 42 -17.93 -15.02 0.09
CA SER A 42 -18.68 -16.18 -0.38
C SER A 42 -17.89 -17.50 -0.25
N GLU A 43 -16.58 -17.44 -0.34
CA GLU A 43 -15.67 -18.58 -0.15
C GLU A 43 -15.42 -18.88 1.34
N ASN A 44 -15.41 -17.86 2.20
CA ASN A 44 -15.13 -17.95 3.64
C ASN A 44 -16.15 -18.81 4.41
N THR A 45 -17.36 -18.99 3.90
CA THR A 45 -18.41 -19.79 4.55
C THR A 45 -18.04 -21.27 4.76
N GLN A 46 -17.00 -21.76 4.09
CA GLN A 46 -16.58 -23.16 4.14
C GLN A 46 -15.20 -23.38 4.81
N CYS A 47 -14.30 -22.38 4.81
CA CYS A 47 -12.89 -22.56 5.19
C CYS A 47 -12.35 -21.55 6.21
N GLY A 48 -13.18 -20.65 6.76
CA GLY A 48 -12.71 -19.55 7.62
C GLY A 48 -12.36 -18.30 6.80
N ARG A 49 -11.96 -17.21 7.50
CA ARG A 49 -11.58 -15.95 6.85
C ARG A 49 -10.26 -16.11 6.11
N LYS A 50 -10.13 -15.43 4.97
CA LYS A 50 -8.86 -15.35 4.26
C LYS A 50 -7.84 -14.50 5.04
N LYS A 51 -6.57 -14.93 4.98
CA LYS A 51 -5.45 -14.21 5.59
C LYS A 51 -4.98 -13.09 4.67
N LEU A 52 -5.09 -11.85 5.13
CA LEU A 52 -4.68 -10.66 4.39
C LEU A 52 -3.39 -10.07 4.94
N LEU A 53 -2.36 -9.93 4.11
CA LEU A 53 -1.22 -9.08 4.42
C LEU A 53 -1.50 -7.64 3.99
N LEU A 54 -1.74 -6.75 4.96
CA LEU A 54 -1.97 -5.32 4.73
C LEU A 54 -0.68 -4.54 4.93
N HIS A 55 -0.02 -4.12 3.84
CA HIS A 55 1.13 -3.22 3.94
C HIS A 55 0.72 -1.85 4.51
N CYS A 56 1.29 -1.50 5.66
CA CYS A 56 0.97 -0.30 6.42
C CYS A 56 2.12 0.73 6.44
N CYS A 57 1.81 2.01 6.24
CA CYS A 57 2.80 3.08 6.29
C CYS A 57 2.78 3.91 7.59
N CYS A 58 1.68 3.96 8.28
CA CYS A 58 1.47 4.67 9.55
C CYS A 58 0.04 4.42 10.07
N ALA A 59 -0.21 4.63 11.35
CA ALA A 59 -1.51 4.47 11.96
C ALA A 59 -2.63 5.30 11.30
N PRO A 60 -2.45 6.61 11.02
CA PRO A 60 -3.50 7.40 10.37
C PRO A 60 -3.96 6.86 9.03
N CYS A 61 -3.02 6.32 8.22
CA CYS A 61 -3.38 5.72 6.93
C CYS A 61 -4.06 4.36 7.11
N SER A 62 -3.70 3.62 8.14
CA SER A 62 -4.23 2.28 8.41
C SER A 62 -5.59 2.29 9.07
N SER A 63 -5.94 3.34 9.83
CA SER A 63 -7.16 3.39 10.64
C SER A 63 -8.43 3.14 9.82
N HIS A 64 -8.64 3.88 8.73
CA HIS A 64 -9.79 3.63 7.86
C HIS A 64 -9.67 2.32 7.06
N CYS A 65 -8.47 1.97 6.60
CA CYS A 65 -8.32 0.72 5.83
C CYS A 65 -8.68 -0.50 6.69
N LEU A 66 -8.23 -0.52 7.94
CA LEU A 66 -8.56 -1.57 8.90
C LEU A 66 -10.07 -1.59 9.23
N SER A 67 -10.70 -0.41 9.42
CA SER A 67 -12.15 -0.36 9.68
C SER A 67 -13.00 -0.90 8.53
N VAL A 68 -12.48 -0.93 7.30
CA VAL A 68 -13.16 -1.50 6.13
C VAL A 68 -12.87 -3.00 5.99
N LEU A 69 -11.68 -3.46 6.39
CA LEU A 69 -11.21 -4.81 6.05
C LEU A 69 -11.34 -5.82 7.20
N ALA A 70 -11.38 -5.37 8.47
CA ALA A 70 -11.32 -6.25 9.64
C ALA A 70 -12.54 -7.17 9.80
N GLU A 71 -13.68 -6.84 9.20
CA GLU A 71 -14.88 -7.70 9.21
C GLU A 71 -14.76 -8.86 8.23
N HIS A 72 -13.88 -8.77 7.22
CA HIS A 72 -13.81 -9.69 6.10
C HIS A 72 -12.60 -10.62 6.13
N PHE A 73 -11.50 -10.19 6.81
CA PHE A 73 -10.20 -10.87 6.75
C PHE A 73 -9.60 -11.06 8.14
N ASP A 74 -8.75 -12.08 8.26
CA ASP A 74 -7.74 -12.17 9.32
C ASP A 74 -6.52 -11.40 8.84
N ILE A 75 -6.21 -10.25 9.46
CA ILE A 75 -5.28 -9.26 8.95
C ILE A 75 -3.96 -9.29 9.70
N THR A 76 -2.85 -9.25 8.96
CA THR A 76 -1.56 -8.82 9.50
C THR A 76 -1.20 -7.45 8.92
N ALA A 77 -1.15 -6.44 9.79
CA ALA A 77 -0.69 -5.09 9.48
C ALA A 77 0.84 -5.09 9.38
N TYR A 78 1.36 -5.28 8.17
CA TYR A 78 2.78 -5.40 7.89
C TYR A 78 3.44 -4.04 7.70
N PHE A 79 4.34 -3.67 8.62
CA PHE A 79 5.02 -2.38 8.61
C PHE A 79 6.40 -2.51 7.95
N TYR A 80 6.46 -2.33 6.64
CA TYR A 80 7.70 -2.28 5.85
C TYR A 80 7.84 -0.95 5.11
N ASN A 81 8.73 -0.09 5.56
CA ASN A 81 8.86 1.28 5.06
C ASN A 81 10.33 1.73 4.95
N PRO A 82 11.11 1.18 3.99
CA PRO A 82 12.53 1.51 3.84
C PRO A 82 12.76 2.98 3.46
N ASN A 83 11.73 3.65 2.95
CA ASN A 83 11.75 5.09 2.65
C ASN A 83 11.76 5.97 3.92
N ILE A 84 11.39 5.46 5.08
CA ILE A 84 11.57 6.16 6.35
C ILE A 84 13.01 5.89 6.79
N THR A 85 13.93 6.76 6.34
CA THR A 85 15.38 6.55 6.51
C THR A 85 15.86 6.84 7.93
N ASP A 86 15.12 7.64 8.68
CA ASP A 86 15.34 7.95 10.09
C ASP A 86 14.76 6.83 10.96
N TYR A 87 15.60 6.17 11.75
CA TYR A 87 15.20 5.03 12.58
C TYR A 87 14.22 5.41 13.69
N ASP A 88 14.40 6.58 14.31
CA ASP A 88 13.51 7.02 15.40
C ASP A 88 12.11 7.31 14.86
N GLU A 89 12.00 7.94 13.68
CA GLU A 89 10.72 8.15 13.00
C GLU A 89 10.11 6.82 12.53
N TYR A 90 10.93 5.85 12.08
CA TYR A 90 10.48 4.51 11.70
C TYR A 90 9.81 3.80 12.88
N ILE A 91 10.51 3.74 14.01
CA ILE A 91 10.01 3.10 15.24
C ILE A 91 8.83 3.86 15.85
N LYS A 92 8.86 5.19 15.82
CA LYS A 92 7.74 6.01 16.29
C LYS A 92 6.45 5.70 15.54
N ARG A 93 6.50 5.62 14.20
CA ARG A 93 5.31 5.29 13.39
C ARG A 93 4.85 3.86 13.58
N PHE A 94 5.77 2.93 13.77
CA PHE A 94 5.44 1.55 14.08
C PHE A 94 4.71 1.44 15.42
N ARG A 95 5.30 1.99 16.49
CA ARG A 95 4.69 1.95 17.84
C ARG A 95 3.30 2.58 17.86
N GLU A 96 3.10 3.63 17.08
CA GLU A 96 1.79 4.26 16.96
C GLU A 96 0.78 3.37 16.24
N LEU A 97 1.20 2.62 15.20
CA LEU A 97 0.36 1.64 14.53
C LEU A 97 0.02 0.47 15.47
N ASP A 98 1.02 -0.06 16.15
CA ASP A 98 0.89 -1.15 17.11
C ASP A 98 -0.06 -0.78 18.26
N ARG A 99 0.13 0.40 18.87
CA ARG A 99 -0.78 0.94 19.88
C ARG A 99 -2.22 1.01 19.38
N PHE A 100 -2.43 1.61 18.20
CA PHE A 100 -3.76 1.78 17.62
C PHE A 100 -4.45 0.44 17.37
N VAL A 101 -3.74 -0.53 16.81
CA VAL A 101 -4.31 -1.87 16.53
C VAL A 101 -4.73 -2.54 17.83
N HIS A 102 -3.86 -2.58 18.84
CA HIS A 102 -4.18 -3.22 20.13
C HIS A 102 -5.24 -2.47 20.96
N GLU A 103 -5.42 -1.17 20.73
CA GLU A 103 -6.48 -0.39 21.39
C GLU A 103 -7.86 -0.67 20.75
N VAL A 104 -7.91 -0.88 19.44
CA VAL A 104 -9.17 -0.95 18.67
C VAL A 104 -9.60 -2.38 18.37
N TYR A 105 -8.65 -3.29 18.11
CA TYR A 105 -8.93 -4.65 17.67
C TYR A 105 -8.46 -5.66 18.70
N VAL A 106 -9.41 -6.38 19.30
CA VAL A 106 -9.12 -7.41 20.32
C VAL A 106 -8.61 -8.70 19.66
N GLU A 107 -9.08 -9.00 18.45
CA GLU A 107 -8.76 -10.19 17.68
C GLU A 107 -8.92 -9.94 16.17
N GLY A 108 -8.35 -10.80 15.36
CA GLY A 108 -8.46 -10.74 13.88
C GLY A 108 -7.54 -9.72 13.21
N VAL A 109 -6.76 -8.95 13.97
CA VAL A 109 -5.75 -8.01 13.43
C VAL A 109 -4.47 -8.11 14.25
N ASP A 110 -3.42 -8.59 13.61
CA ASP A 110 -2.06 -8.64 14.15
C ASP A 110 -1.18 -7.55 13.53
N VAL A 111 -0.06 -7.22 14.19
CA VAL A 111 0.92 -6.25 13.69
C VAL A 111 2.29 -6.90 13.56
N GLU A 112 2.93 -6.70 12.41
CA GLU A 112 4.27 -7.23 12.15
C GLU A 112 5.23 -6.09 11.76
N LEU A 113 6.33 -5.96 12.49
CA LEU A 113 7.44 -5.06 12.18
C LEU A 113 8.43 -5.76 11.27
N ALA A 114 8.63 -5.24 10.07
CA ALA A 114 9.71 -5.67 9.19
C ALA A 114 11.06 -5.08 9.59
N GLU A 115 12.13 -5.66 9.09
CA GLU A 115 13.48 -5.11 9.22
C GLU A 115 13.56 -3.70 8.61
N HIS A 116 14.29 -2.80 9.30
CA HIS A 116 14.56 -1.46 8.80
C HIS A 116 15.70 -1.49 7.80
N GLU A 117 15.39 -1.37 6.52
CA GLU A 117 16.33 -1.48 5.40
C GLU A 117 16.45 -0.15 4.61
N PRO A 118 16.86 0.98 5.22
CA PRO A 118 16.86 2.29 4.54
C PRO A 118 17.79 2.34 3.33
N GLN A 119 18.87 1.55 3.36
CA GLN A 119 19.84 1.50 2.26
C GLN A 119 19.23 1.04 0.95
N VAL A 120 18.28 0.10 0.99
CA VAL A 120 17.57 -0.39 -0.21
C VAL A 120 16.79 0.75 -0.89
N PHE A 121 16.17 1.64 -0.11
CA PHE A 121 15.50 2.82 -0.64
C PHE A 121 16.50 3.86 -1.18
N LEU A 122 17.60 4.12 -0.46
CA LEU A 122 18.62 5.09 -0.86
C LEU A 122 19.30 4.67 -2.17
N ASP A 123 19.63 3.38 -2.31
CA ASP A 123 20.21 2.84 -3.55
C ASP A 123 19.24 2.96 -4.75
N MET A 124 17.94 2.69 -4.53
CA MET A 124 16.89 2.90 -5.53
C MET A 124 16.74 4.38 -5.93
N ALA A 125 16.88 5.29 -4.96
CA ALA A 125 16.71 6.74 -5.17
C ALA A 125 17.94 7.41 -5.80
N LYS A 126 19.08 6.74 -5.84
CA LYS A 126 20.35 7.29 -6.35
C LYS A 126 20.22 7.77 -7.80
N GLY A 127 20.66 9.04 -8.02
CA GLY A 127 20.51 9.72 -9.32
C GLY A 127 19.09 10.22 -9.62
N ARG A 128 18.19 10.19 -8.63
CA ARG A 128 16.80 10.64 -8.72
C ARG A 128 16.39 11.55 -7.56
N GLU A 129 17.38 12.08 -6.85
CA GLU A 129 17.20 12.91 -5.64
C GLU A 129 16.41 14.19 -5.94
N ASP A 130 16.66 14.78 -7.12
CA ASP A 130 16.03 16.03 -7.57
C ASP A 130 14.64 15.83 -8.22
N LEU A 131 14.20 14.58 -8.41
CA LEU A 131 12.86 14.35 -8.96
C LEU A 131 11.78 14.84 -7.98
N PRO A 132 10.72 15.47 -8.49
CA PRO A 132 9.65 15.97 -7.63
C PRO A 132 8.95 14.84 -6.87
N GLU A 133 8.33 15.18 -5.75
CA GLU A 133 7.38 14.29 -5.07
C GLU A 133 6.26 13.91 -6.05
N ARG A 134 5.77 12.68 -5.99
CA ARG A 134 4.80 12.06 -6.93
C ARG A 134 5.35 11.77 -8.33
N GLY A 135 6.67 11.92 -8.55
CA GLY A 135 7.37 11.53 -9.78
C GLY A 135 7.82 10.07 -9.76
N LEU A 136 8.70 9.71 -10.71
CA LEU A 136 9.16 8.32 -10.91
C LEU A 136 9.88 7.73 -9.69
N ARG A 137 10.61 8.54 -8.88
CA ARG A 137 11.17 8.07 -7.62
C ARG A 137 10.09 7.52 -6.68
N CYS A 138 8.92 8.16 -6.61
CA CYS A 138 7.80 7.66 -5.80
C CYS A 138 7.17 6.39 -6.39
N TYR A 139 7.09 6.26 -7.71
CA TYR A 139 6.65 5.04 -8.37
C TYR A 139 7.54 3.85 -7.99
N ASP A 140 8.86 4.00 -8.09
CA ASP A 140 9.80 2.94 -7.73
C ASP A 140 9.79 2.64 -6.22
N CYS A 141 9.56 3.66 -5.38
CA CYS A 141 9.35 3.47 -3.94
C CYS A 141 8.10 2.61 -3.64
N TYR A 142 7.00 2.81 -4.39
CA TYR A 142 5.81 1.96 -4.24
C TYR A 142 6.11 0.53 -4.70
N LYS A 143 6.81 0.38 -5.83
CA LYS A 143 7.21 -0.92 -6.37
C LYS A 143 8.06 -1.71 -5.37
N LEU A 144 9.08 -1.08 -4.81
CA LEU A 144 9.94 -1.65 -3.77
C LEU A 144 9.15 -2.19 -2.58
N ARG A 145 8.19 -1.42 -2.08
CA ARG A 145 7.40 -1.77 -0.89
C ARG A 145 6.38 -2.87 -1.19
N LEU A 146 5.68 -2.77 -2.31
CA LEU A 146 4.69 -3.76 -2.72
C LEU A 146 5.34 -5.08 -3.13
N GLU A 147 6.52 -5.05 -3.75
CA GLU A 147 7.28 -6.25 -4.08
C GLU A 147 7.69 -7.03 -2.82
N LYS A 148 8.26 -6.35 -1.82
CA LYS A 148 8.61 -6.97 -0.54
C LYS A 148 7.37 -7.55 0.16
N SER A 149 6.23 -6.83 0.10
CA SER A 149 4.97 -7.30 0.67
C SER A 149 4.44 -8.55 -0.04
N ALA A 150 4.49 -8.60 -1.37
CA ALA A 150 4.07 -9.77 -2.13
C ALA A 150 4.96 -11.00 -1.85
N ILE A 151 6.28 -10.80 -1.79
CA ILE A 151 7.23 -11.86 -1.43
C ILE A 151 6.94 -12.39 -0.02
N HIS A 152 6.73 -11.49 0.94
CA HIS A 152 6.44 -11.85 2.32
C HIS A 152 5.11 -12.58 2.44
N ALA A 153 4.07 -12.10 1.75
CA ALA A 153 2.76 -12.73 1.72
C ALA A 153 2.83 -14.16 1.15
N LYS A 154 3.50 -14.36 0.03
CA LYS A 154 3.65 -15.69 -0.58
C LYS A 154 4.44 -16.63 0.32
N LYS A 155 5.55 -16.16 0.89
CA LYS A 155 6.43 -16.98 1.76
C LYS A 155 5.73 -17.46 3.04
N ASN A 156 4.82 -16.65 3.59
CA ASN A 156 4.14 -16.93 4.86
C ASN A 156 2.68 -17.36 4.67
N GLU A 157 2.33 -17.83 3.47
CA GLU A 157 1.05 -18.46 3.15
C GLU A 157 -0.17 -17.58 3.47
N TYR A 158 -0.07 -16.27 3.15
CA TYR A 158 -1.24 -15.41 3.07
C TYR A 158 -2.02 -15.69 1.79
N ASP A 159 -3.32 -15.48 1.83
CA ASP A 159 -4.19 -15.66 0.67
C ASP A 159 -4.13 -14.45 -0.28
N VAL A 160 -4.02 -13.26 0.30
CA VAL A 160 -4.11 -11.99 -0.44
C VAL A 160 -3.25 -10.91 0.21
N PHE A 161 -2.77 -9.93 -0.57
CA PHE A 161 -2.11 -8.75 -0.03
C PHE A 161 -2.67 -7.46 -0.61
N THR A 162 -2.50 -6.36 0.10
CA THR A 162 -2.82 -5.00 -0.36
C THR A 162 -2.02 -3.94 0.40
N THR A 163 -2.33 -2.66 0.20
CA THR A 163 -1.62 -1.55 0.84
C THR A 163 -2.55 -0.44 1.29
N THR A 164 -2.24 0.18 2.42
CA THR A 164 -2.92 1.39 2.90
C THR A 164 -2.54 2.66 2.12
N LEU A 165 -1.57 2.58 1.20
CA LEU A 165 -1.06 3.76 0.49
C LEU A 165 -2.13 4.47 -0.34
N SER A 166 -3.12 3.75 -0.86
CA SER A 166 -4.19 4.30 -1.70
C SER A 166 -5.16 5.23 -0.96
N ILE A 167 -5.12 5.28 0.39
CA ILE A 167 -5.92 6.24 1.20
C ILE A 167 -5.43 7.69 1.04
N SER A 168 -4.14 7.89 0.76
CA SER A 168 -3.57 9.22 0.69
C SER A 168 -3.95 9.93 -0.61
N PRO A 169 -4.46 11.18 -0.56
CA PRO A 169 -4.72 11.98 -1.76
C PRO A 169 -3.43 12.37 -2.49
N HIS A 170 -2.26 12.19 -1.84
CA HIS A 170 -0.95 12.48 -2.40
C HIS A 170 -0.33 11.29 -3.12
N LYS A 171 -0.98 10.14 -3.16
CA LYS A 171 -0.48 8.94 -3.83
C LYS A 171 -1.38 8.53 -4.99
N ASN A 172 -0.74 8.12 -6.08
CA ASN A 172 -1.41 7.72 -7.30
C ASN A 172 -1.97 6.30 -7.14
N ALA A 173 -3.30 6.16 -7.08
CA ALA A 173 -3.96 4.86 -6.92
C ALA A 173 -3.80 3.97 -8.15
N ASP A 174 -3.72 4.54 -9.36
CA ASP A 174 -3.53 3.77 -10.60
C ASP A 174 -2.17 3.06 -10.55
N TRP A 175 -1.10 3.78 -10.19
CA TRP A 175 0.22 3.20 -10.03
C TRP A 175 0.27 2.10 -8.97
N LEU A 176 -0.38 2.31 -7.82
CA LEU A 176 -0.41 1.32 -6.75
C LEU A 176 -1.11 0.03 -7.19
N ASN A 177 -2.23 0.15 -7.89
CA ASN A 177 -2.98 -1.01 -8.37
C ASN A 177 -2.30 -1.68 -9.58
N GLU A 178 -1.67 -0.92 -10.48
CA GLU A 178 -0.83 -1.46 -11.57
C GLU A 178 0.34 -2.29 -11.01
N ILE A 179 1.07 -1.74 -10.05
CA ILE A 179 2.18 -2.42 -9.37
C ILE A 179 1.67 -3.64 -8.60
N GLY A 180 0.57 -3.51 -7.85
CA GLY A 180 -0.03 -4.62 -7.11
C GLY A 180 -0.39 -5.79 -8.03
N ALA A 181 -1.04 -5.51 -9.16
CA ALA A 181 -1.36 -6.52 -10.17
C ALA A 181 -0.10 -7.12 -10.85
N GLU A 182 0.96 -6.33 -11.05
CA GLU A 182 2.26 -6.84 -11.53
C GLU A 182 2.87 -7.82 -10.52
N MET A 183 2.89 -7.45 -9.24
CA MET A 183 3.46 -8.29 -8.16
C MET A 183 2.62 -9.54 -7.92
N SER A 184 1.30 -9.45 -8.00
CA SER A 184 0.39 -10.59 -7.93
C SER A 184 0.76 -11.66 -8.96
N ARG A 185 0.90 -11.27 -10.23
CA ARG A 185 1.30 -12.20 -11.30
C ARG A 185 2.72 -12.74 -11.13
N LYS A 186 3.65 -11.88 -10.66
CA LYS A 186 5.06 -12.26 -10.52
C LYS A 186 5.29 -13.28 -9.42
N TYR A 187 4.56 -13.17 -8.33
CA TYR A 187 4.75 -13.98 -7.13
C TYR A 187 3.63 -14.99 -6.87
N ASP A 188 2.64 -15.07 -7.77
CA ASP A 188 1.51 -15.98 -7.66
C ASP A 188 0.80 -15.86 -6.30
N ILE A 189 0.37 -14.66 -5.97
CA ILE A 189 -0.36 -14.27 -4.75
C ILE A 189 -1.45 -13.26 -5.11
N ASP A 190 -2.67 -13.40 -4.60
CA ASP A 190 -3.75 -12.48 -4.92
C ASP A 190 -3.47 -11.06 -4.41
N TYR A 191 -3.89 -10.07 -5.20
CA TYR A 191 -3.84 -8.66 -4.83
C TYR A 191 -5.26 -8.09 -4.72
N LEU A 192 -5.61 -7.54 -3.56
CA LEU A 192 -6.84 -6.80 -3.38
C LEU A 192 -6.68 -5.38 -3.93
N PHE A 193 -7.34 -5.09 -5.05
CA PHE A 193 -7.39 -3.74 -5.61
C PHE A 193 -8.02 -2.77 -4.60
N SER A 194 -7.54 -1.52 -4.57
CA SER A 194 -8.05 -0.57 -3.60
C SER A 194 -7.91 0.89 -4.03
N ASP A 195 -8.90 1.69 -3.63
CA ASP A 195 -8.81 3.15 -3.60
C ASP A 195 -9.51 3.66 -2.33
N PHE A 196 -8.86 3.45 -1.18
CA PHE A 196 -9.43 3.73 0.14
C PHE A 196 -9.77 5.20 0.38
N LYS A 197 -9.31 6.14 -0.44
CA LYS A 197 -9.71 7.56 -0.32
C LYS A 197 -11.14 7.84 -0.82
N LYS A 198 -11.72 6.92 -1.62
CA LYS A 198 -13.10 7.05 -2.10
C LYS A 198 -14.11 6.94 -0.96
N LYS A 199 -15.35 7.33 -1.23
CA LYS A 199 -16.47 7.37 -0.26
C LYS A 199 -16.10 8.02 1.07
N ASN A 200 -15.37 9.14 1.02
CA ASN A 200 -14.90 9.89 2.18
C ASN A 200 -13.88 9.16 3.07
N GLY A 201 -13.25 8.08 2.59
CA GLY A 201 -12.32 7.30 3.41
C GLY A 201 -11.15 8.12 3.96
N TYR A 202 -10.58 9.05 3.15
CA TYR A 202 -9.55 9.96 3.66
C TYR A 202 -10.07 10.87 4.79
N LYS A 203 -11.29 11.40 4.66
CA LYS A 203 -11.93 12.21 5.71
C LYS A 203 -12.14 11.38 6.97
N HIS A 204 -12.65 10.16 6.84
CA HIS A 204 -12.82 9.23 7.96
C HIS A 204 -11.49 8.90 8.65
N SER A 205 -10.39 8.74 7.89
CA SER A 205 -9.06 8.56 8.50
C SER A 205 -8.58 9.76 9.31
N ILE A 206 -9.04 10.98 8.99
CA ILE A 206 -8.75 12.19 9.77
C ILE A 206 -9.59 12.20 11.05
N GLU A 207 -10.85 11.80 10.97
CA GLU A 207 -11.76 11.70 12.12
C GLU A 207 -11.24 10.66 13.12
N LEU A 208 -10.92 9.44 12.67
CA LEU A 208 -10.29 8.42 13.51
C LEU A 208 -8.95 8.87 14.11
N SER A 209 -8.14 9.62 13.33
CA SER A 209 -6.88 10.15 13.88
C SER A 209 -7.08 11.13 15.01
N LYS A 210 -8.17 11.91 15.01
CA LYS A 210 -8.51 12.81 16.12
C LYS A 210 -9.07 12.05 17.32
N GLU A 211 -9.93 11.08 17.06
CA GLU A 211 -10.57 10.23 18.08
C GLU A 211 -9.55 9.47 18.91
N TYR A 212 -8.57 8.83 18.23
CA TYR A 212 -7.54 8.01 18.87
C TYR A 212 -6.22 8.77 19.12
N GLY A 213 -6.18 10.09 18.92
CA GLY A 213 -4.98 10.92 19.12
C GLY A 213 -3.78 10.48 18.31
N LEU A 214 -3.97 10.01 17.07
CA LEU A 214 -2.91 9.43 16.25
C LEU A 214 -1.89 10.47 15.76
N TYR A 215 -0.62 10.12 15.84
CA TYR A 215 0.46 10.93 15.28
C TYR A 215 0.33 11.08 13.76
N ARG A 216 0.01 12.30 13.30
CA ARG A 216 -0.08 12.66 11.88
C ARG A 216 1.13 13.46 11.46
N GLN A 217 1.95 12.87 10.62
CA GLN A 217 3.11 13.50 10.01
C GLN A 217 2.71 14.33 8.78
N ASN A 218 3.46 15.42 8.50
CA ASN A 218 3.26 16.29 7.34
C ASN A 218 4.13 15.92 6.11
N PHE A 219 4.88 14.79 6.18
CA PHE A 219 5.74 14.27 5.11
C PHE A 219 5.62 12.76 4.95
N CYS A 220 6.00 12.24 3.78
CA CYS A 220 5.84 10.82 3.43
C CYS A 220 6.73 9.88 4.28
N GLY A 221 7.87 10.37 4.78
CA GLY A 221 8.85 9.63 5.56
C GLY A 221 10.24 9.60 4.95
N CYS A 222 10.38 9.78 3.63
CA CYS A 222 11.69 9.88 3.02
C CYS A 222 12.31 11.27 3.25
N GLU A 223 13.64 11.35 3.25
CA GLU A 223 14.38 12.61 3.42
C GLU A 223 13.98 13.69 2.39
N PHE A 224 13.68 13.29 1.14
CA PHE A 224 13.27 14.22 0.09
C PHE A 224 11.91 14.88 0.40
N SER A 225 10.95 14.12 0.94
CA SER A 225 9.66 14.67 1.34
C SER A 225 9.73 15.46 2.63
N ARG A 226 10.66 15.12 3.55
CA ARG A 226 10.94 15.89 4.77
C ARG A 226 11.48 17.27 4.39
N ARG A 227 12.53 17.32 3.55
CA ARG A 227 13.11 18.56 3.03
C ARG A 227 12.09 19.45 2.32
N ALA A 228 11.21 18.84 1.51
CA ALA A 228 10.13 19.57 0.84
C ALA A 228 9.07 20.11 1.81
N ALA A 229 8.80 19.42 2.91
CA ALA A 229 7.89 19.91 3.96
C ALA A 229 8.51 21.08 4.73
N GLU A 230 9.76 20.99 5.14
CA GLU A 230 10.50 22.06 5.82
C GLU A 230 10.52 23.35 5.00
N LEU A 231 10.82 23.27 3.69
CA LEU A 231 10.80 24.42 2.79
C LEU A 231 9.40 25.05 2.63
N ARG A 232 8.34 24.26 2.73
CA ARG A 232 6.96 24.78 2.72
C ARG A 232 6.65 25.54 4.00
N ASP A 233 7.02 24.98 5.13
CA ASP A 233 6.77 25.56 6.46
C ASP A 233 7.54 26.88 6.62
N GLU A 234 8.80 26.95 6.16
CA GLU A 234 9.59 28.20 6.13
C GLU A 234 8.94 29.30 5.27
N LYS A 235 8.39 28.95 4.09
CA LYS A 235 7.70 29.91 3.22
C LYS A 235 6.41 30.44 3.84
N ILE A 236 5.67 29.60 4.55
CA ILE A 236 4.44 30.01 5.25
C ILE A 236 4.80 31.00 6.36
N ASN A 237 5.82 30.70 7.17
CA ASN A 237 6.25 31.58 8.26
C ASN A 237 6.72 32.94 7.77
N LYS A 238 7.50 33.00 6.65
CA LYS A 238 7.94 34.27 6.03
C LYS A 238 6.81 35.12 5.43
N ASN A 239 5.65 34.54 5.15
CA ASN A 239 4.51 35.29 4.63
C ASN A 239 3.56 35.79 5.74
N ILE A 240 3.82 35.42 7.00
CA ILE A 240 3.02 35.84 8.18
C ILE A 240 3.71 37.00 8.91
N GLU A 241 5.02 37.19 8.68
CA GLU A 241 5.80 38.37 9.13
C GLU A 241 5.63 39.55 8.15
#